data_c5fc3876e846d2080c075b83d194df59
#
_entry.id   c5fc3876e846d2080c075b83d194df59
#
_cell.length_a   1.000
_cell.length_b   1.000
_cell.length_c   1.000
_cell.angle_alpha   90.00
_cell.angle_beta   90.00
_cell.angle_gamma   90.00
#
_symmetry.space_group_name_H-M   'P 1'
#
loop_
_entity.id
_entity.type
_entity.pdbx_description
1 polymer ?
#
loop_
_entity_poly.entity_id
_entity_poly.type
_entity_poly.pdbx_seq_one_letter_code
_entity_poly.pdbx_strand_id
1 'polypeptide(L)'
;MQRRNFIVSSVAAAVLLVAAPALAQESSRLVIGTTVEPRSFDPAQAQEGTQIPYYQAVYDTLILREPDGSLAPMLASAWEYDETLLKLTLTLRDDVTFTDGTTFDADDVVASFAHFAEANGPQVNTVASVKEVTAVSPTEVLIELNEPDPAFLIYLTNAAGFIASSESLASDSLITTPVGSGPYTLDASSTMIGSRYHFVKKDDYWGRDLPYDEIDFMVLPDETARLNALRSGQINTAIFGSAASGDEAERAGLTRVPIEVDWHGLTFFDRAGTLNPAVGDVRVRQAINYALDRQLLLESFELGQGTATSQIWGKSSLGYVPELDTAYAYDPDKARALLAEAGYANGLDLTIPVTTIFDDATLVAVQQMLLDVGINAEYQEVPLSDFFGELRSGNQAMTYMWFFQPTDWQLINQFLAPTATWNVFDYADETVAALSERIQTGADEDRAAAAQELNRYIVDQAWFAPLYRVVKQNFVDDKTTVVPQVEQSAPSIYNYAPKN
;
A
#
# COMPACT_ATOMS: atom_id res chain seq x y z
N MET A 1 79.07 -36.46 -63.22
CA MET A 1 78.46 -35.14 -63.13
C MET A 1 77.07 -35.29 -62.46
N GLN A 2 76.98 -35.03 -61.16
CA GLN A 2 75.76 -35.22 -60.35
C GLN A 2 75.09 -33.86 -60.20
N ARG A 3 73.82 -33.76 -60.56
CA ARG A 3 72.98 -32.61 -60.29
C ARG A 3 72.21 -32.91 -59.00
N ARG A 4 72.39 -32.15 -57.94
CA ARG A 4 71.64 -32.18 -56.70
C ARG A 4 70.39 -31.30 -56.87
N ASN A 5 69.20 -31.90 -56.73
CA ASN A 5 67.93 -31.20 -56.61
C ASN A 5 67.68 -30.81 -55.16
N PHE A 6 67.49 -29.52 -54.87
CA PHE A 6 66.99 -29.01 -53.62
C PHE A 6 65.46 -29.00 -53.67
N ILE A 7 64.86 -29.76 -52.74
CA ILE A 7 63.40 -29.68 -52.48
C ILE A 7 63.22 -28.69 -51.34
N VAL A 8 62.52 -27.58 -51.63
CA VAL A 8 62.08 -26.61 -50.63
C VAL A 8 60.71 -27.03 -50.14
N SER A 9 60.65 -27.52 -48.90
CA SER A 9 59.38 -27.83 -48.24
C SER A 9 58.82 -26.56 -47.58
N SER A 10 57.69 -26.08 -48.10
CA SER A 10 56.89 -25.01 -47.51
C SER A 10 55.97 -25.60 -46.43
N VAL A 11 56.25 -25.25 -45.18
CA VAL A 11 55.35 -25.58 -44.04
C VAL A 11 54.27 -24.49 -43.99
N ALA A 12 53.03 -24.85 -44.32
CA ALA A 12 51.88 -23.99 -44.12
C ALA A 12 51.39 -24.15 -42.65
N ALA A 13 51.60 -23.11 -41.83
CA ALA A 13 51.04 -23.03 -40.48
C ALA A 13 49.52 -22.70 -40.55
N ALA A 14 48.67 -23.70 -40.27
CA ALA A 14 47.24 -23.50 -40.11
C ALA A 14 47.00 -22.88 -38.72
N VAL A 15 46.63 -21.61 -38.68
CA VAL A 15 46.13 -20.95 -37.45
C VAL A 15 44.68 -21.40 -37.21
N LEU A 16 44.46 -22.33 -36.28
CA LEU A 16 43.14 -22.66 -35.74
C LEU A 16 42.68 -21.51 -34.85
N LEU A 17 41.81 -20.63 -35.36
CA LEU A 17 40.99 -19.74 -34.52
C LEU A 17 40.02 -20.60 -33.70
N VAL A 18 40.33 -20.83 -32.44
CA VAL A 18 39.36 -21.34 -31.46
C VAL A 18 38.41 -20.19 -31.18
N ALA A 19 37.22 -20.23 -31.79
CA ALA A 19 36.12 -19.36 -31.36
C ALA A 19 35.73 -19.83 -29.93
N ALA A 20 36.09 -19.02 -28.93
CA ALA A 20 35.53 -19.19 -27.59
C ALA A 20 34.00 -19.07 -27.71
N PRO A 21 33.21 -20.00 -27.16
CA PRO A 21 31.78 -19.78 -27.07
C PRO A 21 31.58 -18.51 -26.26
N ALA A 22 30.92 -17.51 -26.83
CA ALA A 22 30.35 -16.43 -26.04
C ALA A 22 29.36 -17.11 -25.10
N LEU A 23 29.70 -17.19 -23.82
CA LEU A 23 28.73 -17.51 -22.79
C LEU A 23 27.68 -16.41 -22.91
N ALA A 24 26.53 -16.73 -23.47
CA ALA A 24 25.37 -15.89 -23.35
C ALA A 24 25.17 -15.70 -21.84
N GLN A 25 25.33 -14.51 -21.36
CA GLN A 25 25.01 -14.16 -19.98
C GLN A 25 23.51 -14.46 -19.86
N GLU A 26 23.15 -15.46 -19.03
CA GLU A 26 21.74 -15.71 -18.77
C GLU A 26 21.13 -14.40 -18.26
N SER A 27 20.04 -13.94 -18.90
CA SER A 27 19.34 -12.73 -18.50
C SER A 27 18.90 -12.91 -17.05
N SER A 28 19.19 -11.91 -16.23
CA SER A 28 18.77 -11.94 -14.83
C SER A 28 17.26 -11.71 -14.76
N ARG A 29 16.54 -12.63 -14.12
CA ARG A 29 15.07 -12.61 -14.08
C ARG A 29 14.57 -12.60 -12.65
N LEU A 30 13.61 -11.70 -12.35
CA LEU A 30 12.82 -11.67 -11.12
C LEU A 30 11.44 -12.22 -11.42
N VAL A 31 10.99 -13.23 -10.65
CA VAL A 31 9.65 -13.80 -10.77
C VAL A 31 8.86 -13.54 -9.49
N ILE A 32 7.82 -12.71 -9.58
CA ILE A 32 6.96 -12.29 -8.48
C ILE A 32 5.66 -13.09 -8.52
N GLY A 33 5.37 -13.84 -7.46
CA GLY A 33 4.08 -14.52 -7.30
C GLY A 33 3.03 -13.57 -6.73
N THR A 34 1.93 -13.35 -7.47
CA THR A 34 0.85 -12.42 -7.09
C THR A 34 -0.49 -13.16 -6.93
N THR A 35 -1.43 -12.53 -6.23
CA THR A 35 -2.79 -13.06 -6.05
C THR A 35 -3.75 -12.58 -7.12
N VAL A 36 -3.49 -11.41 -7.69
CA VAL A 36 -4.36 -10.73 -8.66
C VAL A 36 -3.54 -10.14 -9.79
N GLU A 37 -4.17 -9.98 -10.94
CA GLU A 37 -3.66 -9.29 -12.11
C GLU A 37 -4.27 -7.89 -12.25
N PRO A 38 -3.65 -6.94 -12.97
CA PRO A 38 -4.31 -5.70 -13.34
C PRO A 38 -5.42 -5.99 -14.36
N ARG A 39 -6.58 -5.36 -14.17
CA ARG A 39 -7.69 -5.46 -15.13
C ARG A 39 -7.43 -4.66 -16.41
N SER A 40 -6.56 -3.68 -16.30
CA SER A 40 -6.17 -2.74 -17.33
C SER A 40 -4.78 -2.21 -17.01
N PHE A 41 -4.02 -1.80 -18.01
CA PHE A 41 -2.81 -0.99 -17.82
C PHE A 41 -3.06 0.52 -17.94
N ASP A 42 -4.31 0.95 -18.11
CA ASP A 42 -4.66 2.37 -17.96
C ASP A 42 -4.33 2.84 -16.54
N PRO A 43 -3.47 3.85 -16.34
CA PRO A 43 -3.09 4.35 -15.02
C PRO A 43 -4.29 4.75 -14.15
N ALA A 44 -5.37 5.27 -14.76
CA ALA A 44 -6.58 5.65 -14.05
C ALA A 44 -7.34 4.46 -13.46
N GLN A 45 -7.07 3.22 -13.90
CA GLN A 45 -7.65 1.99 -13.37
C GLN A 45 -6.73 1.28 -12.35
N ALA A 46 -5.58 1.86 -12.02
CA ALA A 46 -4.67 1.29 -11.05
C ALA A 46 -5.33 1.20 -9.67
N GLN A 47 -5.21 0.03 -9.05
CA GLN A 47 -5.57 -0.19 -7.65
C GLN A 47 -4.31 -0.24 -6.81
N GLU A 48 -4.35 0.32 -5.63
CA GLU A 48 -3.23 0.23 -4.70
C GLU A 48 -2.95 -1.21 -4.23
N GLY A 49 -1.87 -1.37 -3.49
CA GLY A 49 -1.47 -2.66 -2.96
C GLY A 49 -0.66 -3.49 -3.96
N THR A 50 -1.06 -4.73 -4.15
CA THR A 50 -0.27 -5.71 -4.92
C THR A 50 -0.28 -5.50 -6.44
N GLN A 51 -1.09 -4.57 -6.96
CA GLN A 51 -1.13 -4.25 -8.40
C GLN A 51 -0.13 -3.15 -8.81
N ILE A 52 0.25 -2.25 -7.90
CA ILE A 52 1.16 -1.14 -8.21
C ILE A 52 2.47 -1.58 -8.89
N PRO A 53 3.14 -2.68 -8.50
CA PRO A 53 4.36 -3.12 -9.16
C PRO A 53 4.24 -3.38 -10.67
N TYR A 54 3.06 -3.79 -11.15
CA TYR A 54 2.81 -3.97 -12.60
C TYR A 54 2.87 -2.63 -13.35
N TYR A 55 2.29 -1.58 -12.75
CA TYR A 55 2.29 -0.24 -13.35
C TYR A 55 3.68 0.39 -13.26
N GLN A 56 4.39 0.22 -12.14
CA GLN A 56 5.77 0.69 -11.99
C GLN A 56 6.72 0.09 -13.03
N ALA A 57 6.43 -1.10 -13.57
CA ALA A 57 7.25 -1.67 -14.63
C ALA A 57 7.19 -0.86 -15.92
N VAL A 58 6.06 -0.24 -16.24
CA VAL A 58 5.80 0.40 -17.54
C VAL A 58 5.62 1.92 -17.47
N TYR A 59 5.31 2.47 -16.29
CA TYR A 59 5.13 3.90 -16.07
C TYR A 59 6.06 4.42 -14.99
N ASP A 60 6.55 5.63 -15.16
CA ASP A 60 7.14 6.40 -14.08
C ASP A 60 6.09 7.31 -13.45
N THR A 61 6.28 7.60 -12.17
CA THR A 61 5.49 8.58 -11.43
C THR A 61 6.11 9.97 -11.50
N LEU A 62 5.34 11.00 -11.19
CA LEU A 62 5.89 12.36 -11.05
C LEU A 62 6.94 12.45 -9.95
N ILE A 63 6.69 11.79 -8.82
CA ILE A 63 7.56 11.77 -7.65
C ILE A 63 7.82 10.30 -7.28
N LEU A 64 9.04 9.96 -6.90
CA LEU A 64 9.38 8.63 -6.38
C LEU A 64 9.25 8.63 -4.85
N ARG A 65 8.71 7.54 -4.30
CA ARG A 65 8.76 7.27 -2.87
C ARG A 65 9.83 6.23 -2.58
N GLU A 66 10.83 6.62 -1.78
CA GLU A 66 11.89 5.71 -1.35
C GLU A 66 11.36 4.71 -0.29
N PRO A 67 12.06 3.59 -0.04
CA PRO A 67 11.61 2.57 0.91
C PRO A 67 11.29 3.08 2.31
N ASP A 68 11.98 4.12 2.77
CA ASP A 68 11.78 4.76 4.09
C ASP A 68 10.61 5.78 4.11
N GLY A 69 9.94 5.99 2.96
CA GLY A 69 8.83 6.92 2.81
C GLY A 69 9.25 8.32 2.35
N SER A 70 10.54 8.64 2.28
CA SER A 70 11.00 9.92 1.77
C SER A 70 10.70 10.10 0.28
N LEU A 71 10.52 11.35 -0.15
CA LEU A 71 10.22 11.69 -1.53
C LEU A 71 11.50 12.03 -2.28
N ALA A 72 11.62 11.51 -3.49
CA ALA A 72 12.76 11.73 -4.38
C ALA A 72 12.28 12.15 -5.78
N PRO A 73 13.11 12.90 -6.53
CA PRO A 73 12.81 13.23 -7.92
C PRO A 73 12.58 12.00 -8.80
N MET A 74 11.58 12.10 -9.70
CA MET A 74 11.32 11.13 -10.76
C MET A 74 11.05 11.92 -12.07
N LEU A 75 9.86 11.87 -12.68
CA LEU A 75 9.52 12.72 -13.83
C LEU A 75 9.53 14.21 -13.48
N ALA A 76 9.13 14.57 -12.25
CA ALA A 76 9.40 15.89 -11.69
C ALA A 76 10.79 15.88 -11.04
N SER A 77 11.67 16.76 -11.49
CA SER A 77 13.02 16.96 -10.97
C SER A 77 13.05 17.83 -9.71
N ALA A 78 12.02 18.67 -9.52
CA ALA A 78 11.79 19.50 -8.35
C ALA A 78 10.31 19.87 -8.23
N TRP A 79 9.91 20.26 -7.01
CA TRP A 79 8.56 20.74 -6.71
C TRP A 79 8.58 21.79 -5.60
N GLU A 80 7.68 22.74 -5.67
CA GLU A 80 7.56 23.82 -4.68
C GLU A 80 6.11 24.25 -4.53
N TYR A 81 5.65 24.39 -3.27
CA TYR A 81 4.39 25.01 -2.95
C TYR A 81 4.55 26.51 -2.75
N ASP A 82 3.53 27.28 -3.11
CA ASP A 82 3.43 28.68 -2.71
C ASP A 82 3.12 28.80 -1.19
N GLU A 83 3.15 30.04 -0.67
CA GLU A 83 2.89 30.31 0.76
C GLU A 83 1.47 29.92 1.20
N THR A 84 0.53 29.77 0.27
CA THR A 84 -0.86 29.38 0.58
C THR A 84 -1.07 27.87 0.60
N LEU A 85 -0.09 27.08 0.17
CA LEU A 85 -0.17 25.63 -0.06
C LEU A 85 -1.23 25.22 -1.09
N LEU A 86 -1.73 26.18 -1.88
CA LEU A 86 -2.74 25.94 -2.92
C LEU A 86 -2.17 25.83 -4.31
N LYS A 87 -0.90 26.18 -4.51
CA LYS A 87 -0.24 26.11 -5.81
C LYS A 87 1.04 25.31 -5.70
N LEU A 88 1.05 24.19 -6.40
CA LEU A 88 2.22 23.32 -6.52
C LEU A 88 2.83 23.51 -7.91
N THR A 89 4.05 24.01 -7.99
CA THR A 89 4.83 24.06 -9.22
C THR A 89 5.73 22.83 -9.32
N LEU A 90 5.64 22.09 -10.41
CA LEU A 90 6.53 20.98 -10.74
C LEU A 90 7.49 21.40 -11.84
N THR A 91 8.79 21.20 -11.62
CA THR A 91 9.81 21.28 -12.69
C THR A 91 10.00 19.88 -13.25
N LEU A 92 9.75 19.70 -14.54
CA LEU A 92 9.81 18.39 -15.21
C LEU A 92 11.19 18.14 -15.83
N ARG A 93 11.48 16.88 -16.09
CA ARG A 93 12.62 16.44 -16.90
C ARG A 93 12.33 16.69 -18.39
N ASP A 94 13.40 16.83 -19.19
CA ASP A 94 13.35 17.05 -20.64
C ASP A 94 14.09 15.96 -21.46
N ASP A 95 14.54 14.90 -20.78
CA ASP A 95 15.34 13.81 -21.36
C ASP A 95 14.61 12.46 -21.36
N VAL A 96 13.27 12.46 -21.22
CA VAL A 96 12.45 11.26 -21.10
C VAL A 96 11.68 11.00 -22.38
N THR A 97 11.61 9.72 -22.78
CA THR A 97 10.88 9.26 -23.97
C THR A 97 9.95 8.11 -23.60
N PHE A 98 8.72 8.14 -24.11
CA PHE A 98 7.76 7.04 -23.96
C PHE A 98 8.06 5.87 -24.90
N THR A 99 7.43 4.73 -24.68
CA THR A 99 7.60 3.53 -25.50
C THR A 99 7.08 3.66 -26.94
N ASP A 100 6.23 4.64 -27.22
CA ASP A 100 5.80 4.99 -28.59
C ASP A 100 6.77 5.93 -29.32
N GLY A 101 7.83 6.39 -28.65
CA GLY A 101 8.85 7.27 -29.21
C GLY A 101 8.53 8.76 -29.05
N THR A 102 7.41 9.15 -28.44
CA THR A 102 7.11 10.55 -28.13
C THR A 102 7.93 11.03 -26.93
N THR A 103 8.25 12.33 -26.89
CA THR A 103 8.99 12.94 -25.78
C THR A 103 8.01 13.38 -24.70
N PHE A 104 8.35 13.09 -23.45
CA PHE A 104 7.58 13.54 -22.27
C PHE A 104 7.68 15.05 -22.10
N ASP A 105 6.54 15.71 -21.87
CA ASP A 105 6.46 17.12 -21.51
C ASP A 105 5.25 17.44 -20.60
N ALA A 106 5.03 18.73 -20.35
CA ALA A 106 3.97 19.21 -19.48
C ALA A 106 2.54 18.90 -19.98
N ASP A 107 2.34 18.79 -21.29
CA ASP A 107 1.04 18.46 -21.87
C ASP A 107 0.62 17.01 -21.53
N ASP A 108 1.58 16.09 -21.40
CA ASP A 108 1.31 14.71 -20.95
C ASP A 108 0.82 14.67 -19.49
N VAL A 109 1.38 15.52 -18.63
CA VAL A 109 0.93 15.64 -17.25
C VAL A 109 -0.51 16.17 -17.20
N VAL A 110 -0.80 17.25 -17.94
CA VAL A 110 -2.16 17.82 -18.03
C VAL A 110 -3.16 16.79 -18.54
N ALA A 111 -2.81 16.07 -19.62
CA ALA A 111 -3.66 15.03 -20.20
C ALA A 111 -3.87 13.86 -19.25
N SER A 112 -2.82 13.41 -18.54
CA SER A 112 -2.92 12.30 -17.57
C SER A 112 -3.83 12.65 -16.39
N PHE A 113 -3.75 13.85 -15.84
CA PHE A 113 -4.65 14.30 -14.76
C PHE A 113 -6.10 14.42 -15.25
N ALA A 114 -6.33 14.98 -16.43
CA ALA A 114 -7.67 15.10 -17.01
C ALA A 114 -8.28 13.70 -17.22
N HIS A 115 -7.53 12.79 -17.82
CA HIS A 115 -7.94 11.40 -18.02
C HIS A 115 -8.24 10.68 -16.70
N PHE A 116 -7.35 10.84 -15.69
CA PHE A 116 -7.51 10.22 -14.37
C PHE A 116 -8.82 10.66 -13.67
N ALA A 117 -9.13 11.95 -13.73
CA ALA A 117 -10.37 12.48 -13.18
C ALA A 117 -11.62 12.03 -13.96
N GLU A 118 -11.56 12.02 -15.31
CA GLU A 118 -12.69 11.64 -16.18
C GLU A 118 -13.00 10.14 -16.09
N ALA A 119 -11.98 9.30 -16.07
CA ALA A 119 -12.12 7.84 -16.00
C ALA A 119 -12.81 7.36 -14.71
N ASN A 120 -12.82 8.20 -13.65
CA ASN A 120 -13.47 7.93 -12.37
C ASN A 120 -13.12 6.53 -11.81
N GLY A 121 -11.83 6.19 -11.87
CA GLY A 121 -11.32 4.89 -11.43
C GLY A 121 -11.23 4.73 -9.91
N PRO A 122 -10.66 3.61 -9.44
CA PRO A 122 -10.64 3.28 -8.02
C PRO A 122 -9.98 4.31 -7.11
N GLN A 123 -9.02 5.09 -7.63
CA GLN A 123 -8.22 6.06 -6.89
C GLN A 123 -8.57 7.52 -7.22
N VAL A 124 -9.68 7.79 -7.89
CA VAL A 124 -10.07 9.16 -8.33
C VAL A 124 -10.10 10.17 -7.17
N ASN A 125 -10.39 9.73 -5.96
CA ASN A 125 -10.42 10.59 -4.77
C ASN A 125 -9.04 11.22 -4.46
N THR A 126 -7.93 10.65 -4.95
CA THR A 126 -6.58 11.20 -4.73
C THR A 126 -6.31 12.50 -5.50
N VAL A 127 -7.16 12.83 -6.46
CA VAL A 127 -7.13 14.11 -7.19
C VAL A 127 -8.33 15.01 -6.87
N ALA A 128 -9.13 14.68 -5.85
CA ALA A 128 -10.33 15.44 -5.49
C ALA A 128 -10.02 16.88 -5.06
N SER A 129 -8.84 17.14 -4.47
CA SER A 129 -8.38 18.47 -4.11
C SER A 129 -7.90 19.30 -5.32
N VAL A 130 -7.67 18.67 -6.48
CA VAL A 130 -7.16 19.36 -7.68
C VAL A 130 -8.25 20.22 -8.29
N LYS A 131 -7.95 21.52 -8.44
CA LYS A 131 -8.80 22.49 -9.12
C LYS A 131 -8.47 22.60 -10.60
N GLU A 132 -7.19 22.71 -10.92
CA GLU A 132 -6.69 22.89 -12.29
C GLU A 132 -5.25 22.43 -12.42
N VAL A 133 -4.90 21.87 -13.57
CA VAL A 133 -3.52 21.52 -13.94
C VAL A 133 -3.19 22.25 -15.23
N THR A 134 -2.13 23.06 -15.24
CA THR A 134 -1.76 23.93 -16.37
C THR A 134 -0.32 23.71 -16.77
N ALA A 135 -0.06 23.48 -18.06
CA ALA A 135 1.29 23.51 -18.64
C ALA A 135 1.74 24.98 -18.75
N VAL A 136 2.71 25.38 -17.93
CA VAL A 136 3.29 26.72 -17.95
C VAL A 136 4.35 26.83 -19.06
N SER A 137 5.11 25.78 -19.23
CA SER A 137 6.09 25.59 -20.31
C SER A 137 6.23 24.07 -20.57
N PRO A 138 6.98 23.62 -21.58
CA PRO A 138 7.18 22.18 -21.79
C PRO A 138 7.77 21.44 -20.59
N THR A 139 8.48 22.15 -19.69
CA THR A 139 9.14 21.58 -18.51
C THR A 139 8.61 22.13 -17.18
N GLU A 140 7.47 22.78 -17.17
CA GLU A 140 6.88 23.34 -15.95
C GLU A 140 5.36 23.15 -15.93
N VAL A 141 4.85 22.57 -14.86
CA VAL A 141 3.41 22.39 -14.61
C VAL A 141 3.04 23.10 -13.31
N LEU A 142 1.93 23.82 -13.35
CA LEU A 142 1.26 24.38 -12.18
C LEU A 142 0.01 23.55 -11.88
N ILE A 143 -0.06 23.02 -10.64
CA ILE A 143 -1.25 22.35 -10.10
C ILE A 143 -1.86 23.28 -9.05
N GLU A 144 -3.08 23.75 -9.30
CA GLU A 144 -3.88 24.50 -8.32
C GLU A 144 -4.79 23.56 -7.55
N LEU A 145 -4.84 23.70 -6.21
CA LEU A 145 -5.69 22.93 -5.32
C LEU A 145 -6.87 23.80 -4.82
N ASN A 146 -8.00 23.16 -4.51
CA ASN A 146 -9.16 23.80 -3.91
C ASN A 146 -8.93 24.12 -2.42
N GLU A 147 -8.12 23.29 -1.76
CA GLU A 147 -7.71 23.39 -0.36
C GLU A 147 -6.34 22.77 -0.16
N PRO A 148 -5.58 23.12 0.87
CA PRO A 148 -4.31 22.48 1.16
C PRO A 148 -4.49 20.99 1.40
N ASP A 149 -3.66 20.17 0.75
CA ASP A 149 -3.70 18.69 0.88
C ASP A 149 -2.32 18.16 1.24
N PRO A 150 -2.05 17.89 2.53
CA PRO A 150 -0.75 17.38 2.98
C PRO A 150 -0.38 16.00 2.43
N ALA A 151 -1.35 15.23 1.92
CA ALA A 151 -1.10 13.93 1.30
C ALA A 151 -0.86 14.01 -0.21
N PHE A 152 -1.03 15.19 -0.83
CA PHE A 152 -1.04 15.31 -2.29
C PHE A 152 0.26 14.83 -2.93
N LEU A 153 1.43 15.19 -2.38
CA LEU A 153 2.72 14.69 -2.90
C LEU A 153 2.85 13.16 -2.81
N ILE A 154 2.23 12.52 -1.81
CA ILE A 154 2.21 11.06 -1.70
C ILE A 154 1.36 10.45 -2.82
N TYR A 155 0.23 11.07 -3.19
CA TYR A 155 -0.58 10.61 -4.32
C TYR A 155 0.18 10.64 -5.64
N LEU A 156 1.10 11.63 -5.81
CA LEU A 156 1.97 11.72 -7.00
C LEU A 156 3.06 10.64 -7.07
N THR A 157 3.20 9.81 -6.03
CA THR A 157 4.10 8.65 -6.02
C THR A 157 3.41 7.33 -6.37
N ASN A 158 2.09 7.36 -6.58
CA ASN A 158 1.23 6.21 -6.84
C ASN A 158 0.36 6.45 -8.09
N ALA A 159 -0.85 5.89 -8.10
CA ALA A 159 -1.76 5.89 -9.25
C ALA A 159 -1.94 7.26 -9.94
N ALA A 160 -2.18 8.32 -9.15
CA ALA A 160 -2.35 9.67 -9.69
C ALA A 160 -1.07 10.29 -10.28
N GLY A 161 0.09 9.74 -9.94
CA GLY A 161 1.38 10.20 -10.43
C GLY A 161 1.91 9.46 -11.65
N PHE A 162 1.32 8.33 -12.05
CA PHE A 162 1.73 7.62 -13.26
C PHE A 162 1.35 8.42 -14.51
N ILE A 163 2.33 8.73 -15.34
CA ILE A 163 2.14 9.52 -16.57
C ILE A 163 2.24 8.62 -17.80
N ALA A 164 1.21 8.68 -18.62
CA ALA A 164 1.17 8.05 -19.94
C ALA A 164 1.33 9.10 -21.06
N SER A 165 1.78 8.67 -22.25
CA SER A 165 1.78 9.53 -23.43
C SER A 165 0.37 10.06 -23.72
N SER A 166 0.22 11.36 -23.89
CA SER A 166 -1.04 12.04 -24.20
C SER A 166 -1.71 11.50 -25.45
N GLU A 167 -0.92 11.09 -26.46
CA GLU A 167 -1.42 10.46 -27.68
C GLU A 167 -2.07 9.09 -27.37
N SER A 168 -1.54 8.35 -26.40
CA SER A 168 -2.03 7.02 -26.02
C SER A 168 -3.30 7.07 -25.17
N LEU A 169 -3.49 8.12 -24.38
CA LEU A 169 -4.67 8.28 -23.49
C LEU A 169 -6.00 8.36 -24.25
N ALA A 170 -5.95 8.82 -25.49
CA ALA A 170 -7.14 8.85 -26.36
C ALA A 170 -7.54 7.48 -26.94
N SER A 171 -6.81 6.41 -26.59
CA SER A 171 -6.96 5.08 -27.18
C SER A 171 -7.29 4.02 -26.12
N ASP A 172 -8.22 3.13 -26.43
CA ASP A 172 -8.52 1.93 -25.60
C ASP A 172 -7.34 0.92 -25.56
N SER A 173 -6.25 1.20 -26.31
CA SER A 173 -5.08 0.32 -26.35
C SER A 173 -4.36 0.17 -25.01
N LEU A 174 -4.44 1.18 -24.13
CA LEU A 174 -3.86 1.15 -22.77
C LEU A 174 -4.38 0.01 -21.89
N ILE A 175 -5.55 -0.55 -22.19
CA ILE A 175 -6.06 -1.70 -21.45
C ILE A 175 -5.07 -2.86 -21.47
N THR A 176 -4.43 -3.11 -22.62
CA THR A 176 -3.52 -4.26 -22.84
C THR A 176 -2.12 -3.87 -23.29
N THR A 177 -1.92 -2.64 -23.76
CA THR A 177 -0.66 -2.17 -24.32
C THR A 177 -0.28 -0.85 -23.68
N PRO A 178 0.43 -0.89 -22.53
CA PRO A 178 0.84 0.33 -21.84
C PRO A 178 1.84 1.15 -22.67
N VAL A 179 1.66 2.46 -22.69
CA VAL A 179 2.57 3.41 -23.30
C VAL A 179 3.06 4.37 -22.22
N GLY A 180 4.19 4.04 -21.62
CA GLY A 180 4.79 4.78 -20.52
C GLY A 180 6.29 4.97 -20.69
N SER A 181 6.89 5.66 -19.76
CA SER A 181 8.33 5.95 -19.70
C SER A 181 9.12 4.96 -18.82
N GLY A 182 8.43 4.06 -18.11
CA GLY A 182 8.99 3.17 -17.11
C GLY A 182 10.14 2.26 -17.57
N PRO A 183 10.78 1.55 -16.63
CA PRO A 183 12.03 0.83 -16.88
C PRO A 183 11.88 -0.44 -17.74
N TYR A 184 10.67 -0.96 -17.88
CA TYR A 184 10.41 -2.18 -18.65
C TYR A 184 9.30 -1.97 -19.68
N THR A 185 9.26 -2.84 -20.67
CA THR A 185 8.17 -2.95 -21.64
C THR A 185 7.45 -4.29 -21.45
N LEU A 186 6.12 -4.29 -21.57
CA LEU A 186 5.33 -5.51 -21.56
C LEU A 186 5.55 -6.26 -22.89
N ASP A 187 6.10 -7.47 -22.82
CA ASP A 187 6.17 -8.36 -23.98
C ASP A 187 4.84 -9.13 -24.13
N ALA A 188 3.99 -8.63 -25.01
CA ALA A 188 2.70 -9.23 -25.29
C ALA A 188 2.81 -10.66 -25.85
N SER A 189 3.92 -11.00 -26.54
CA SER A 189 4.12 -12.33 -27.14
C SER A 189 4.41 -13.42 -26.11
N SER A 190 5.01 -13.05 -24.97
CA SER A 190 5.34 -13.93 -23.85
C SER A 190 4.37 -13.79 -22.67
N THR A 191 3.43 -12.86 -22.74
CA THR A 191 2.40 -12.63 -21.72
C THR A 191 1.21 -13.55 -21.97
N MET A 192 0.70 -14.17 -20.89
CA MET A 192 -0.53 -14.96 -20.87
C MET A 192 -1.48 -14.33 -19.83
N ILE A 193 -2.44 -13.55 -20.30
CA ILE A 193 -3.45 -12.88 -19.46
C ILE A 193 -4.12 -13.91 -18.53
N GLY A 194 -4.27 -13.55 -17.26
CA GLY A 194 -4.81 -14.42 -16.22
C GLY A 194 -3.79 -15.38 -15.59
N SER A 195 -2.54 -15.41 -16.07
CA SER A 195 -1.53 -16.35 -15.61
C SER A 195 -0.14 -15.76 -15.44
N ARG A 196 0.39 -15.09 -16.46
CA ARG A 196 1.76 -14.57 -16.46
C ARG A 196 1.86 -13.27 -17.26
N TYR A 197 2.50 -12.27 -16.69
CA TYR A 197 2.85 -11.02 -17.35
C TYR A 197 4.36 -10.90 -17.41
N HIS A 198 4.90 -10.81 -18.63
CA HIS A 198 6.34 -10.77 -18.89
C HIS A 198 6.79 -9.39 -19.31
N PHE A 199 7.79 -8.86 -18.62
CA PHE A 199 8.34 -7.53 -18.84
C PHE A 199 9.84 -7.64 -19.13
N VAL A 200 10.30 -6.89 -20.13
CA VAL A 200 11.69 -6.84 -20.58
C VAL A 200 12.26 -5.44 -20.34
N LYS A 201 13.42 -5.38 -19.70
CA LYS A 201 14.11 -4.13 -19.37
C LYS A 201 14.43 -3.33 -20.64
N LYS A 202 14.24 -2.02 -20.59
CA LYS A 202 14.65 -1.08 -21.65
C LYS A 202 16.15 -0.82 -21.57
N ASP A 203 16.85 -0.89 -22.69
CA ASP A 203 18.29 -0.59 -22.78
C ASP A 203 18.59 0.92 -22.56
N ASP A 204 17.62 1.78 -22.88
CA ASP A 204 17.72 3.23 -22.87
C ASP A 204 16.89 3.90 -21.76
N TYR A 205 16.60 3.15 -20.68
CA TYR A 205 15.87 3.74 -19.55
C TYR A 205 16.64 4.89 -18.92
N TRP A 206 16.00 6.02 -18.81
CA TRP A 206 16.58 7.28 -18.32
C TRP A 206 16.82 7.33 -16.80
N GLY A 207 16.11 6.48 -16.02
CA GLY A 207 16.13 6.48 -14.55
C GLY A 207 17.26 5.62 -13.95
N ARG A 208 17.06 5.19 -12.70
CA ARG A 208 18.03 4.32 -12.01
C ARG A 208 18.17 2.96 -12.72
N ASP A 209 19.39 2.45 -12.79
CA ASP A 209 19.61 1.09 -13.30
C ASP A 209 18.98 0.05 -12.37
N LEU A 210 18.22 -0.88 -12.93
CA LEU A 210 17.59 -1.97 -12.22
C LEU A 210 18.35 -3.28 -12.48
N PRO A 211 18.49 -4.13 -11.44
CA PRO A 211 19.41 -5.26 -11.51
C PRO A 211 18.90 -6.46 -12.32
N TYR A 212 17.62 -6.48 -12.68
CA TYR A 212 17.00 -7.56 -13.43
C TYR A 212 16.72 -7.15 -14.87
N ASP A 213 17.06 -8.02 -15.82
CA ASP A 213 16.80 -7.80 -17.25
C ASP A 213 15.34 -8.12 -17.60
N GLU A 214 14.71 -8.98 -16.81
CA GLU A 214 13.33 -9.42 -17.01
C GLU A 214 12.58 -9.48 -15.68
N ILE A 215 11.28 -9.13 -15.70
CA ILE A 215 10.36 -9.35 -14.59
C ILE A 215 9.18 -10.16 -15.07
N ASP A 216 8.86 -11.24 -14.36
CA ASP A 216 7.62 -11.99 -14.52
C ASP A 216 6.71 -11.79 -13.30
N PHE A 217 5.46 -11.46 -13.54
CA PHE A 217 4.41 -11.60 -12.52
C PHE A 217 3.62 -12.88 -12.81
N MET A 218 3.65 -13.82 -11.89
CA MET A 218 2.87 -15.06 -11.98
C MET A 218 1.63 -14.96 -11.10
N VAL A 219 0.46 -15.03 -11.72
CA VAL A 219 -0.84 -14.96 -11.04
C VAL A 219 -1.17 -16.31 -10.42
N LEU A 220 -1.03 -16.41 -9.09
CA LEU A 220 -1.22 -17.62 -8.29
C LEU A 220 -2.19 -17.31 -7.14
N PRO A 221 -3.52 -17.30 -7.35
CA PRO A 221 -4.50 -16.93 -6.33
C PRO A 221 -4.49 -17.86 -5.12
N ASP A 222 -4.27 -19.17 -5.34
CA ASP A 222 -4.20 -20.18 -4.29
C ASP A 222 -2.90 -20.03 -3.48
N GLU A 223 -3.02 -19.87 -2.17
CA GLU A 223 -1.89 -19.62 -1.26
C GLU A 223 -0.94 -20.82 -1.18
N THR A 224 -1.48 -22.05 -1.18
CA THR A 224 -0.67 -23.27 -1.16
C THR A 224 0.13 -23.42 -2.46
N ALA A 225 -0.49 -23.11 -3.60
CA ALA A 225 0.21 -23.11 -4.89
C ALA A 225 1.35 -22.06 -4.90
N ARG A 226 1.12 -20.86 -4.39
CA ARG A 226 2.16 -19.82 -4.26
C ARG A 226 3.32 -20.28 -3.38
N LEU A 227 3.03 -20.85 -2.21
CA LEU A 227 4.06 -21.36 -1.30
C LEU A 227 4.89 -22.47 -1.96
N ASN A 228 4.24 -23.40 -2.65
CA ASN A 228 4.95 -24.48 -3.37
C ASN A 228 5.79 -23.93 -4.54
N ALA A 229 5.30 -22.94 -5.28
CA ALA A 229 6.04 -22.29 -6.35
C ALA A 229 7.30 -21.58 -5.82
N LEU A 230 7.21 -20.89 -4.66
CA LEU A 230 8.35 -20.23 -4.01
C LEU A 230 9.36 -21.27 -3.49
N ARG A 231 8.90 -22.35 -2.86
CA ARG A 231 9.77 -23.45 -2.36
C ARG A 231 10.50 -24.19 -3.47
N SER A 232 9.89 -24.32 -4.64
CA SER A 232 10.50 -24.98 -5.80
C SER A 232 11.41 -24.07 -6.61
N GLY A 233 11.50 -22.77 -6.29
CA GLY A 233 12.25 -21.79 -7.07
C GLY A 233 11.58 -21.41 -8.39
N GLN A 234 10.28 -21.69 -8.56
CA GLN A 234 9.52 -21.25 -9.73
C GLN A 234 9.23 -19.75 -9.67
N ILE A 235 9.11 -19.18 -8.48
CA ILE A 235 9.03 -17.76 -8.21
C ILE A 235 10.09 -17.37 -7.18
N ASN A 236 10.50 -16.11 -7.17
CA ASN A 236 11.53 -15.58 -6.25
C ASN A 236 10.96 -14.93 -5.01
N THR A 237 9.72 -14.43 -5.10
CA THR A 237 9.04 -13.73 -4.02
C THR A 237 7.54 -13.93 -4.07
N ALA A 238 6.89 -13.92 -2.91
CA ALA A 238 5.45 -13.95 -2.77
C ALA A 238 4.98 -13.38 -1.42
N ILE A 239 3.72 -12.91 -1.39
CA ILE A 239 3.02 -12.50 -0.17
C ILE A 239 1.99 -13.58 0.17
N PHE A 240 1.94 -13.99 1.45
CA PHE A 240 0.93 -14.89 1.98
C PHE A 240 -0.05 -14.14 2.89
N GLY A 241 -1.27 -14.63 2.98
CA GLY A 241 -2.33 -14.03 3.79
C GLY A 241 -2.31 -14.47 5.25
N SER A 242 -1.73 -15.67 5.54
CA SER A 242 -1.79 -16.24 6.88
C SER A 242 -0.40 -16.35 7.53
N ALA A 243 -0.34 -16.12 8.85
CA ALA A 243 0.85 -16.35 9.64
C ALA A 243 1.33 -17.81 9.57
N ALA A 244 0.39 -18.77 9.44
CA ALA A 244 0.70 -20.20 9.30
C ALA A 244 1.47 -20.52 8.01
N SER A 245 1.06 -19.95 6.88
CA SER A 245 1.82 -20.09 5.62
C SER A 245 3.18 -19.44 5.71
N GLY A 246 3.29 -18.30 6.40
CA GLY A 246 4.57 -17.66 6.68
C GLY A 246 5.50 -18.56 7.50
N ASP A 247 5.02 -19.19 8.55
CA ASP A 247 5.78 -20.14 9.36
C ASP A 247 6.24 -21.36 8.55
N GLU A 248 5.40 -21.86 7.66
CA GLU A 248 5.79 -22.96 6.76
C GLU A 248 6.88 -22.52 5.78
N ALA A 249 6.80 -21.28 5.26
CA ALA A 249 7.82 -20.72 4.40
C ALA A 249 9.17 -20.59 5.12
N GLU A 250 9.20 -20.11 6.37
CA GLU A 250 10.44 -20.05 7.16
C GLU A 250 11.04 -21.43 7.43
N ARG A 251 10.21 -22.42 7.80
CA ARG A 251 10.68 -23.82 7.98
C ARG A 251 11.24 -24.40 6.70
N ALA A 252 10.80 -23.91 5.54
CA ALA A 252 11.35 -24.29 4.24
C ALA A 252 12.65 -23.56 3.88
N GLY A 253 13.14 -22.65 4.73
CA GLY A 253 14.40 -21.92 4.53
C GLY A 253 14.24 -20.61 3.73
N LEU A 254 13.01 -20.15 3.50
CA LEU A 254 12.72 -18.87 2.84
C LEU A 254 12.91 -17.71 3.82
N THR A 255 13.25 -16.54 3.31
CA THR A 255 13.51 -15.36 4.11
C THR A 255 12.27 -14.49 4.22
N ARG A 256 11.79 -14.26 5.44
CA ARG A 256 10.69 -13.33 5.72
C ARG A 256 11.16 -11.88 5.63
N VAL A 257 10.33 -11.04 4.99
CA VAL A 257 10.51 -9.59 4.90
C VAL A 257 9.25 -8.95 5.49
N PRO A 258 9.26 -8.58 6.78
CA PRO A 258 8.05 -8.13 7.48
C PRO A 258 7.65 -6.73 7.04
N ILE A 259 6.36 -6.53 6.78
CA ILE A 259 5.73 -5.23 6.48
C ILE A 259 4.47 -5.12 7.35
N GLU A 260 4.45 -4.20 8.31
CA GLU A 260 3.23 -3.87 9.06
C GLU A 260 2.43 -2.82 8.26
N VAL A 261 1.22 -3.14 7.84
CA VAL A 261 0.41 -2.24 6.99
C VAL A 261 -1.05 -2.10 7.41
N ASP A 262 -1.60 -3.07 8.12
CA ASP A 262 -3.01 -3.05 8.52
C ASP A 262 -3.10 -3.16 10.05
N TRP A 263 -4.17 -2.59 10.62
CA TRP A 263 -4.58 -2.90 11.98
C TRP A 263 -5.96 -3.59 11.97
N HIS A 264 -6.19 -4.50 12.91
CA HIS A 264 -7.44 -5.21 13.09
C HIS A 264 -8.08 -4.78 14.40
N GLY A 265 -9.40 -4.65 14.44
CA GLY A 265 -10.10 -4.32 15.68
C GLY A 265 -11.49 -3.76 15.50
N LEU A 266 -12.02 -3.18 16.58
CA LEU A 266 -13.34 -2.58 16.61
C LEU A 266 -13.27 -1.08 16.28
N THR A 267 -14.25 -0.62 15.51
CA THR A 267 -14.46 0.79 15.16
C THR A 267 -15.82 1.21 15.66
N PHE A 268 -15.87 2.32 16.41
CA PHE A 268 -17.11 2.89 16.93
C PHE A 268 -17.56 4.04 16.02
N PHE A 269 -18.65 3.82 15.30
CA PHE A 269 -19.22 4.80 14.37
C PHE A 269 -20.11 5.82 15.09
N ASP A 270 -21.02 5.31 15.96
CA ASP A 270 -21.99 6.15 16.69
C ASP A 270 -21.38 6.80 17.94
N ARG A 271 -20.47 7.74 17.70
CA ARG A 271 -19.73 8.43 18.76
C ARG A 271 -20.61 9.34 19.62
N ALA A 272 -21.74 9.79 19.08
CA ALA A 272 -22.74 10.61 19.76
C ALA A 272 -23.78 9.78 20.54
N GLY A 273 -23.87 8.48 20.28
CA GLY A 273 -24.89 7.61 20.91
C GLY A 273 -26.28 7.82 20.35
N THR A 274 -26.40 8.25 19.11
CA THR A 274 -27.66 8.52 18.44
C THR A 274 -28.46 7.25 18.17
N LEU A 275 -27.76 6.20 17.71
CA LEU A 275 -28.34 4.89 17.46
C LEU A 275 -28.25 3.99 18.69
N ASN A 276 -27.08 4.00 19.36
CA ASN A 276 -26.82 3.19 20.55
C ASN A 276 -26.17 4.06 21.65
N PRO A 277 -26.92 4.51 22.68
CA PRO A 277 -26.40 5.35 23.74
C PRO A 277 -25.20 4.75 24.50
N ALA A 278 -25.09 3.42 24.57
CA ALA A 278 -23.96 2.78 25.21
C ALA A 278 -22.68 2.97 24.39
N VAL A 279 -22.73 2.85 23.06
CA VAL A 279 -21.57 3.09 22.18
C VAL A 279 -21.17 4.57 22.21
N GLY A 280 -22.10 5.49 22.44
CA GLY A 280 -21.82 6.92 22.61
C GLY A 280 -21.10 7.27 23.91
N ASP A 281 -21.19 6.43 24.95
CA ASP A 281 -20.52 6.70 26.23
C ASP A 281 -19.03 6.29 26.17
N VAL A 282 -18.13 7.25 26.37
CA VAL A 282 -16.68 7.04 26.34
C VAL A 282 -16.24 5.94 27.34
N ARG A 283 -16.90 5.85 28.49
CA ARG A 283 -16.57 4.83 29.53
C ARG A 283 -16.85 3.42 29.02
N VAL A 284 -17.90 3.22 28.25
CA VAL A 284 -18.21 1.94 27.60
C VAL A 284 -17.15 1.59 26.56
N ARG A 285 -16.76 2.55 25.69
CA ARG A 285 -15.70 2.33 24.70
C ARG A 285 -14.35 2.03 25.36
N GLN A 286 -14.03 2.73 26.46
CA GLN A 286 -12.84 2.44 27.26
C GLN A 286 -12.92 1.07 27.93
N ALA A 287 -14.09 0.68 28.45
CA ALA A 287 -14.31 -0.64 29.05
C ALA A 287 -14.06 -1.76 28.00
N ILE A 288 -14.57 -1.61 26.78
CA ILE A 288 -14.29 -2.53 25.67
C ILE A 288 -12.78 -2.63 25.44
N ASN A 289 -12.07 -1.49 25.42
CA ASN A 289 -10.62 -1.45 25.22
C ASN A 289 -9.84 -2.19 26.32
N TYR A 290 -10.23 -2.02 27.62
CA TYR A 290 -9.61 -2.72 28.75
C TYR A 290 -9.99 -4.21 28.83
N ALA A 291 -11.09 -4.63 28.21
CA ALA A 291 -11.52 -6.03 28.18
C ALA A 291 -10.70 -6.91 27.22
N LEU A 292 -9.94 -6.32 26.30
CA LEU A 292 -9.25 -7.03 25.23
C LEU A 292 -7.79 -7.35 25.61
N ASP A 293 -7.47 -8.64 25.77
CA ASP A 293 -6.08 -9.10 25.91
C ASP A 293 -5.41 -9.20 24.54
N ARG A 294 -4.87 -8.07 24.11
CA ARG A 294 -4.26 -7.88 22.78
C ARG A 294 -3.06 -8.78 22.56
N GLN A 295 -2.25 -8.98 23.61
CA GLN A 295 -1.07 -9.83 23.53
C GLN A 295 -1.46 -11.28 23.34
N LEU A 296 -2.44 -11.77 24.10
CA LEU A 296 -2.95 -13.13 23.93
C LEU A 296 -3.55 -13.36 22.55
N LEU A 297 -4.31 -12.38 22.02
CA LEU A 297 -4.90 -12.47 20.69
C LEU A 297 -3.81 -12.51 19.60
N LEU A 298 -2.79 -11.63 19.69
CA LEU A 298 -1.66 -11.61 18.77
C LEU A 298 -0.89 -12.94 18.78
N GLU A 299 -0.59 -13.48 19.96
CA GLU A 299 0.11 -14.76 20.09
C GLU A 299 -0.70 -15.94 19.58
N SER A 300 -2.02 -15.93 19.81
CA SER A 300 -2.90 -17.05 19.47
C SER A 300 -3.23 -17.12 17.98
N PHE A 301 -3.43 -15.97 17.31
CA PHE A 301 -3.96 -15.93 15.95
C PHE A 301 -2.94 -15.46 14.93
N GLU A 302 -1.98 -14.62 15.33
CA GLU A 302 -0.90 -14.13 14.46
C GLU A 302 0.48 -14.72 14.82
N LEU A 303 0.52 -15.74 15.69
CA LEU A 303 1.75 -16.41 16.14
C LEU A 303 2.79 -15.43 16.72
N GLY A 304 2.33 -14.33 17.32
CA GLY A 304 3.16 -13.27 17.86
C GLY A 304 3.76 -12.34 16.78
N GLN A 305 3.29 -12.45 15.54
CA GLN A 305 3.82 -11.65 14.41
C GLN A 305 2.99 -10.38 14.23
N GLY A 306 3.58 -9.25 14.59
CA GLY A 306 2.92 -7.95 14.56
C GLY A 306 3.16 -7.15 15.82
N THR A 307 2.30 -6.20 16.09
CA THR A 307 2.39 -5.34 17.28
C THR A 307 1.02 -5.18 17.91
N ALA A 308 0.85 -5.65 19.12
CA ALA A 308 -0.34 -5.33 19.94
C ALA A 308 -0.43 -3.81 20.10
N THR A 309 -1.61 -3.21 19.88
CA THR A 309 -1.73 -1.76 19.87
C THR A 309 -3.09 -1.26 20.33
N SER A 310 -3.12 -0.07 20.94
CA SER A 310 -4.34 0.66 21.28
C SER A 310 -4.56 1.90 20.38
N GLN A 311 -3.70 2.13 19.39
CA GLN A 311 -3.78 3.26 18.45
C GLN A 311 -3.88 2.78 17.00
N ILE A 312 -4.53 3.57 16.14
CA ILE A 312 -4.69 3.27 14.71
C ILE A 312 -3.56 3.86 13.85
N TRP A 313 -2.71 4.70 14.40
CA TRP A 313 -1.55 5.26 13.70
C TRP A 313 -0.45 4.21 13.50
N GLY A 314 0.10 4.15 12.29
CA GLY A 314 1.25 3.32 11.95
C GLY A 314 2.57 3.92 12.45
N LYS A 315 3.61 3.09 12.59
CA LYS A 315 4.92 3.51 13.11
C LYS A 315 5.64 4.55 12.24
N SER A 316 5.29 4.65 10.97
CA SER A 316 5.84 5.63 10.01
C SER A 316 5.11 6.97 10.02
N SER A 317 3.92 7.06 10.62
CA SER A 317 3.13 8.29 10.68
C SER A 317 3.72 9.30 11.65
N LEU A 318 3.58 10.60 11.37
CA LEU A 318 4.00 11.69 12.28
C LEU A 318 3.24 11.64 13.61
N GLY A 319 1.96 11.22 13.56
CA GLY A 319 1.10 11.10 14.73
C GLY A 319 1.35 9.86 15.58
N TYR A 320 2.26 8.96 15.20
CA TYR A 320 2.57 7.78 16.02
C TYR A 320 3.19 8.14 17.36
N VAL A 321 2.65 7.55 18.43
CA VAL A 321 3.11 7.76 19.81
C VAL A 321 3.35 6.40 20.46
N PRO A 322 4.60 5.98 20.70
CA PRO A 322 4.93 4.63 21.17
C PRO A 322 4.18 4.18 22.42
N GLU A 323 3.95 5.10 23.37
CA GLU A 323 3.28 4.82 24.65
C GLU A 323 1.81 4.43 24.47
N LEU A 324 1.19 4.87 23.35
CA LEU A 324 -0.21 4.58 23.06
C LEU A 324 -0.43 3.15 22.57
N ASP A 325 0.59 2.40 22.19
CA ASP A 325 0.43 0.98 21.87
C ASP A 325 -0.07 0.19 23.08
N THR A 326 0.26 0.64 24.30
CA THR A 326 -0.11 -0.01 25.57
C THR A 326 -1.04 0.83 26.45
N ALA A 327 -1.70 1.85 25.90
CA ALA A 327 -2.58 2.75 26.66
C ALA A 327 -3.73 2.01 27.36
N TYR A 328 -4.24 0.96 26.72
CA TYR A 328 -5.28 0.09 27.27
C TYR A 328 -4.69 -1.31 27.53
N ALA A 329 -3.85 -1.41 28.59
CA ALA A 329 -3.41 -2.72 29.09
C ALA A 329 -4.62 -3.53 29.55
N TYR A 330 -4.62 -4.84 29.30
CA TYR A 330 -5.72 -5.74 29.68
C TYR A 330 -6.03 -5.64 31.19
N ASP A 331 -7.22 -5.19 31.51
CA ASP A 331 -7.70 -4.99 32.88
C ASP A 331 -9.23 -5.19 32.93
N PRO A 332 -9.71 -6.44 33.04
CA PRO A 332 -11.15 -6.74 33.05
C PRO A 332 -11.85 -6.20 34.31
N ASP A 333 -11.14 -5.97 35.43
CA ASP A 333 -11.74 -5.37 36.62
C ASP A 333 -12.05 -3.90 36.41
N LYS A 334 -11.13 -3.17 35.77
CA LYS A 334 -11.33 -1.78 35.35
C LYS A 334 -12.44 -1.67 34.30
N ALA A 335 -12.51 -2.61 33.34
CA ALA A 335 -13.59 -2.67 32.37
C ALA A 335 -14.97 -2.78 33.07
N ARG A 336 -15.13 -3.70 34.01
CA ARG A 336 -16.36 -3.85 34.80
C ARG A 336 -16.71 -2.60 35.63
N ALA A 337 -15.70 -1.95 36.21
CA ALA A 337 -15.90 -0.72 36.96
C ALA A 337 -16.45 0.41 36.08
N LEU A 338 -15.85 0.61 34.88
CA LEU A 338 -16.29 1.61 33.92
C LEU A 338 -17.72 1.34 33.41
N LEU A 339 -18.06 0.07 33.14
CA LEU A 339 -19.43 -0.31 32.76
C LEU A 339 -20.42 0.00 33.88
N ALA A 340 -20.08 -0.29 35.14
CA ALA A 340 -20.92 0.04 36.28
C ALA A 340 -21.12 1.55 36.44
N GLU A 341 -20.07 2.38 36.29
CA GLU A 341 -20.12 3.83 36.31
C GLU A 341 -20.95 4.41 35.13
N ALA A 342 -20.95 3.73 33.98
CA ALA A 342 -21.77 4.07 32.82
C ALA A 342 -23.25 3.64 32.97
N GLY A 343 -23.60 2.88 34.04
CA GLY A 343 -24.96 2.40 34.31
C GLY A 343 -25.25 0.98 33.83
N TYR A 344 -24.25 0.25 33.37
CA TYR A 344 -24.37 -1.10 32.78
C TYR A 344 -23.82 -2.20 33.72
N ALA A 345 -23.95 -2.01 35.03
CA ALA A 345 -23.50 -3.01 36.04
C ALA A 345 -24.18 -4.39 35.88
N ASN A 346 -25.36 -4.46 35.26
CA ASN A 346 -26.12 -5.69 35.04
C ASN A 346 -25.92 -6.33 33.68
N GLY A 347 -24.98 -5.80 32.88
CA GLY A 347 -24.68 -6.24 31.52
C GLY A 347 -25.15 -5.28 30.45
N LEU A 348 -24.64 -5.48 29.25
CA LEU A 348 -24.86 -4.68 28.04
C LEU A 348 -24.92 -5.58 26.82
N ASP A 349 -25.96 -5.46 26.01
CA ASP A 349 -26.06 -6.12 24.70
C ASP A 349 -25.54 -5.19 23.57
N LEU A 350 -24.69 -5.71 22.74
CA LEU A 350 -24.16 -5.02 21.54
C LEU A 350 -24.30 -5.92 20.31
N THR A 351 -24.67 -5.34 19.18
CA THR A 351 -24.65 -6.03 17.88
C THR A 351 -23.45 -5.52 17.07
N ILE A 352 -22.67 -6.44 16.50
CA ILE A 352 -21.47 -6.17 15.74
C ILE A 352 -21.61 -6.85 14.37
N PRO A 353 -21.78 -6.10 13.26
CA PRO A 353 -21.79 -6.68 11.94
C PRO A 353 -20.40 -7.24 11.59
N VAL A 354 -20.39 -8.44 11.03
CA VAL A 354 -19.20 -9.15 10.58
C VAL A 354 -19.45 -9.80 9.23
N THR A 355 -18.39 -10.22 8.54
CA THR A 355 -18.51 -10.94 7.27
C THR A 355 -17.44 -12.03 7.16
N THR A 356 -17.60 -12.94 6.21
CA THR A 356 -16.81 -14.16 6.03
C THR A 356 -15.32 -13.96 5.73
N ILE A 357 -14.85 -12.72 5.54
CA ILE A 357 -13.41 -12.43 5.36
C ILE A 357 -12.64 -12.36 6.68
N PHE A 358 -13.35 -12.23 7.81
CA PHE A 358 -12.72 -12.17 9.14
C PHE A 358 -12.50 -13.58 9.69
N ASP A 359 -11.45 -13.74 10.48
CA ASP A 359 -11.15 -15.01 11.14
C ASP A 359 -12.15 -15.29 12.28
N ASP A 360 -12.92 -16.35 12.13
CA ASP A 360 -13.95 -16.75 13.10
C ASP A 360 -13.37 -16.99 14.51
N ALA A 361 -12.16 -17.54 14.61
CA ALA A 361 -11.56 -17.85 15.88
C ALA A 361 -11.17 -16.58 16.66
N THR A 362 -10.67 -15.58 15.97
CA THR A 362 -10.41 -14.23 16.52
C THR A 362 -11.72 -13.59 17.01
N LEU A 363 -12.78 -13.65 16.20
CA LEU A 363 -14.08 -13.09 16.56
C LEU A 363 -14.66 -13.76 17.82
N VAL A 364 -14.62 -15.09 17.91
CA VAL A 364 -15.08 -15.86 19.09
C VAL A 364 -14.27 -15.49 20.33
N ALA A 365 -12.95 -15.33 20.21
CA ALA A 365 -12.13 -14.93 21.35
C ALA A 365 -12.45 -13.50 21.84
N VAL A 366 -12.63 -12.54 20.92
CA VAL A 366 -13.07 -11.18 21.25
C VAL A 366 -14.44 -11.20 21.93
N GLN A 367 -15.39 -11.96 21.40
CA GLN A 367 -16.72 -12.12 22.00
C GLN A 367 -16.65 -12.64 23.42
N GLN A 368 -15.82 -13.67 23.69
CA GLN A 368 -15.66 -14.23 25.04
C GLN A 368 -15.06 -13.21 26.01
N MET A 369 -14.03 -12.45 25.59
CA MET A 369 -13.41 -11.41 26.40
C MET A 369 -14.42 -10.31 26.79
N LEU A 370 -15.28 -9.92 25.86
CA LEU A 370 -16.36 -8.96 26.11
C LEU A 370 -17.41 -9.55 27.09
N LEU A 371 -17.80 -10.81 26.91
CA LEU A 371 -18.74 -11.49 27.78
C LEU A 371 -18.20 -11.59 29.21
N ASP A 372 -16.91 -11.84 29.41
CA ASP A 372 -16.25 -11.94 30.72
C ASP A 372 -16.35 -10.65 31.54
N VAL A 373 -16.56 -9.51 30.92
CA VAL A 373 -16.79 -8.23 31.60
C VAL A 373 -18.26 -7.80 31.63
N GLY A 374 -19.17 -8.62 31.08
CA GLY A 374 -20.61 -8.37 31.08
C GLY A 374 -21.14 -7.72 29.83
N ILE A 375 -20.37 -7.71 28.74
CA ILE A 375 -20.84 -7.26 27.43
C ILE A 375 -21.20 -8.48 26.60
N ASN A 376 -22.47 -8.66 26.29
CA ASN A 376 -22.97 -9.69 25.40
C ASN A 376 -22.92 -9.14 23.94
N ALA A 377 -21.85 -9.46 23.22
CA ALA A 377 -21.66 -9.05 21.82
C ALA A 377 -22.27 -10.11 20.90
N GLU A 378 -23.32 -9.76 20.14
CA GLU A 378 -23.91 -10.62 19.13
C GLU A 378 -23.35 -10.27 17.76
N TYR A 379 -22.75 -11.23 17.07
CA TYR A 379 -22.29 -11.05 15.70
C TYR A 379 -23.44 -11.20 14.70
N GLN A 380 -23.63 -10.17 13.88
CA GLN A 380 -24.57 -10.18 12.76
C GLN A 380 -23.77 -10.46 11.47
N GLU A 381 -23.90 -11.67 10.94
CA GLU A 381 -23.31 -12.01 9.65
C GLU A 381 -23.97 -11.23 8.50
N VAL A 382 -23.15 -10.51 7.71
CA VAL A 382 -23.57 -9.77 6.53
C VAL A 382 -22.80 -10.32 5.32
N PRO A 383 -23.47 -10.66 4.20
CA PRO A 383 -22.77 -11.07 2.98
C PRO A 383 -21.74 -10.03 2.56
N LEU A 384 -20.56 -10.46 2.10
CA LEU A 384 -19.47 -9.55 1.72
C LEU A 384 -19.89 -8.52 0.66
N SER A 385 -20.76 -8.92 -0.29
CA SER A 385 -21.32 -8.01 -1.30
C SER A 385 -22.05 -6.80 -0.72
N ASP A 386 -22.64 -6.95 0.45
CA ASP A 386 -23.51 -5.96 1.08
C ASP A 386 -22.85 -5.27 2.26
N PHE A 387 -21.80 -5.90 2.83
CA PHE A 387 -21.17 -5.52 4.08
C PHE A 387 -20.72 -4.05 4.14
N PHE A 388 -19.96 -3.60 3.16
CA PHE A 388 -19.50 -2.21 3.14
C PHE A 388 -20.61 -1.18 2.89
N GLY A 389 -21.66 -1.58 2.16
CA GLY A 389 -22.87 -0.79 2.00
C GLY A 389 -23.64 -0.64 3.31
N GLU A 390 -23.81 -1.76 4.03
CA GLU A 390 -24.47 -1.79 5.34
C GLU A 390 -23.75 -0.93 6.37
N LEU A 391 -22.42 -1.02 6.46
CA LEU A 391 -21.62 -0.20 7.38
C LEU A 391 -21.80 1.31 7.10
N ARG A 392 -21.92 1.71 5.85
CA ARG A 392 -22.08 3.12 5.46
C ARG A 392 -23.54 3.60 5.49
N SER A 393 -24.51 2.72 5.77
CA SER A 393 -25.92 3.08 5.82
C SER A 393 -26.31 3.93 7.05
N GLY A 394 -25.44 4.05 8.05
CA GLY A 394 -25.74 4.68 9.34
C GLY A 394 -26.63 3.84 10.26
N ASN A 395 -26.84 2.55 9.95
CA ASN A 395 -27.65 1.62 10.75
C ASN A 395 -26.82 0.79 11.72
N GLN A 396 -25.49 0.94 11.72
CA GLN A 396 -24.57 0.19 12.56
C GLN A 396 -23.81 1.12 13.50
N ALA A 397 -23.87 0.87 14.80
CA ALA A 397 -23.19 1.72 15.80
C ALA A 397 -21.68 1.45 15.86
N MET A 398 -21.26 0.24 15.54
CA MET A 398 -19.87 -0.22 15.55
C MET A 398 -19.70 -1.42 14.62
N THR A 399 -18.44 -1.80 14.36
CA THR A 399 -18.10 -2.99 13.58
C THR A 399 -16.74 -3.55 14.03
N TYR A 400 -16.46 -4.82 13.66
CA TYR A 400 -15.10 -5.35 13.59
C TYR A 400 -14.59 -5.16 12.16
N MET A 401 -13.38 -4.62 12.02
CA MET A 401 -12.75 -4.36 10.72
C MET A 401 -11.23 -4.47 10.79
N TRP A 402 -10.65 -4.57 9.65
CA TRP A 402 -9.24 -4.26 9.43
C TRP A 402 -9.13 -3.04 8.52
N PHE A 403 -8.15 -2.21 8.76
CA PHE A 403 -7.91 -1.04 7.95
C PHE A 403 -6.42 -0.87 7.68
N PHE A 404 -6.13 -0.43 6.47
CA PHE A 404 -4.80 0.03 6.08
C PHE A 404 -4.37 1.22 6.95
N GLN A 405 -3.06 1.35 7.19
CA GLN A 405 -2.48 2.48 7.94
C GLN A 405 -2.08 3.59 6.95
N PRO A 406 -2.96 4.57 6.71
CA PRO A 406 -2.68 5.67 5.80
C PRO A 406 -1.79 6.73 6.48
N THR A 407 -1.34 7.73 5.71
CA THR A 407 -0.73 8.95 6.27
C THR A 407 -1.69 9.67 7.21
N ASP A 408 -1.17 10.58 8.06
CA ASP A 408 -1.99 11.31 9.04
C ASP A 408 -3.18 12.05 8.41
N TRP A 409 -2.97 12.70 7.26
CA TRP A 409 -4.04 13.43 6.57
C TRP A 409 -5.07 12.49 5.93
N GLN A 410 -4.62 11.40 5.33
CA GLN A 410 -5.53 10.36 4.80
C GLN A 410 -6.36 9.72 5.91
N LEU A 411 -5.77 9.51 7.11
CA LEU A 411 -6.48 8.97 8.26
C LEU A 411 -7.61 9.92 8.71
N ILE A 412 -7.33 11.24 8.76
CA ILE A 412 -8.34 12.24 9.08
C ILE A 412 -9.49 12.17 8.06
N ASN A 413 -9.19 12.16 6.77
CA ASN A 413 -10.18 12.13 5.69
C ASN A 413 -10.92 10.79 5.58
N GLN A 414 -10.36 9.72 6.10
CA GLN A 414 -11.01 8.40 6.12
C GLN A 414 -11.91 8.19 7.34
N PHE A 415 -11.51 8.69 8.53
CA PHE A 415 -12.13 8.27 9.78
C PHE A 415 -12.65 9.41 10.66
N LEU A 416 -12.06 10.61 10.58
CA LEU A 416 -12.23 11.63 11.61
C LEU A 416 -12.99 12.87 11.15
N ALA A 417 -12.75 13.35 9.94
CA ALA A 417 -13.49 14.48 9.39
C ALA A 417 -15.00 14.18 9.34
N PRO A 418 -15.89 15.15 9.51
CA PRO A 418 -17.33 14.92 9.41
C PRO A 418 -17.76 14.25 8.10
N THR A 419 -17.07 14.57 6.99
CA THR A 419 -17.33 14.00 5.65
C THR A 419 -16.55 12.71 5.38
N ALA A 420 -15.83 12.18 6.36
CA ALA A 420 -14.98 11.00 6.19
C ALA A 420 -15.83 9.74 5.92
N THR A 421 -15.35 8.89 5.03
CA THR A 421 -16.04 7.66 4.60
C THR A 421 -16.50 6.77 5.77
N TRP A 422 -15.70 6.70 6.85
CA TRP A 422 -15.96 5.87 8.02
C TRP A 422 -16.41 6.68 9.25
N ASN A 423 -16.77 7.94 9.06
CA ASN A 423 -17.49 8.75 10.04
C ASN A 423 -18.98 8.84 9.63
N VAL A 424 -19.63 7.69 9.54
CA VAL A 424 -20.95 7.48 8.95
C VAL A 424 -22.11 8.21 9.64
N PHE A 425 -21.86 8.81 10.80
CA PHE A 425 -22.81 9.65 11.54
C PHE A 425 -22.48 11.15 11.42
N ASP A 426 -21.55 11.53 10.54
CA ASP A 426 -21.11 12.91 10.33
C ASP A 426 -20.72 13.61 11.65
N TYR A 427 -20.16 12.83 12.60
CA TYR A 427 -19.83 13.31 13.92
C TYR A 427 -18.75 14.39 13.84
N ALA A 428 -19.10 15.60 14.27
CA ALA A 428 -18.19 16.75 14.32
C ALA A 428 -17.65 16.95 15.73
N ASP A 429 -16.34 17.12 15.85
CA ASP A 429 -15.63 17.35 17.11
C ASP A 429 -14.70 18.55 16.97
N GLU A 430 -14.85 19.54 17.87
CA GLU A 430 -14.09 20.80 17.80
C GLU A 430 -12.57 20.59 17.99
N THR A 431 -12.16 19.62 18.82
CA THR A 431 -10.75 19.30 19.05
C THR A 431 -10.15 18.68 17.79
N VAL A 432 -10.87 17.73 17.17
CA VAL A 432 -10.45 17.14 15.90
C VAL A 432 -10.35 18.19 14.81
N ALA A 433 -11.34 19.08 14.69
CA ALA A 433 -11.33 20.14 13.69
C ALA A 433 -10.10 21.07 13.85
N ALA A 434 -9.83 21.53 15.08
CA ALA A 434 -8.70 22.43 15.37
C ALA A 434 -7.33 21.75 15.12
N LEU A 435 -7.19 20.47 15.50
CA LEU A 435 -5.94 19.73 15.26
C LEU A 435 -5.77 19.37 13.78
N SER A 436 -6.85 19.04 13.08
CA SER A 436 -6.83 18.80 11.64
C SER A 436 -6.40 20.05 10.86
N GLU A 437 -6.87 21.24 11.23
CA GLU A 437 -6.45 22.51 10.62
C GLU A 437 -4.93 22.73 10.80
N ARG A 438 -4.38 22.47 12.00
CA ARG A 438 -2.94 22.56 12.24
C ARG A 438 -2.14 21.51 11.44
N ILE A 439 -2.66 20.31 11.27
CA ILE A 439 -2.05 19.26 10.41
C ILE A 439 -2.09 19.69 8.94
N GLN A 440 -3.18 20.31 8.50
CA GLN A 440 -3.38 20.74 7.13
C GLN A 440 -2.48 21.90 6.72
N THR A 441 -2.33 22.90 7.59
CA THR A 441 -1.72 24.20 7.24
C THR A 441 -0.43 24.50 7.99
N GLY A 442 -0.10 23.74 9.03
CA GLY A 442 1.05 24.00 9.91
C GLY A 442 2.40 23.70 9.25
N ALA A 443 3.46 24.30 9.78
CA ALA A 443 4.84 23.89 9.47
C ALA A 443 5.11 22.47 9.99
N ASP A 444 6.15 21.80 9.49
CA ASP A 444 6.41 20.39 9.76
C ASP A 444 6.46 20.01 11.24
N GLU A 445 7.10 20.84 12.09
CA GLU A 445 7.16 20.59 13.55
C GLU A 445 5.78 20.74 14.21
N ASP A 446 4.98 21.72 13.83
CA ASP A 446 3.63 21.92 14.37
C ASP A 446 2.68 20.84 13.84
N ARG A 447 2.83 20.44 12.59
CA ARG A 447 2.08 19.33 11.97
C ARG A 447 2.31 18.02 12.73
N ALA A 448 3.56 17.66 13.03
CA ALA A 448 3.89 16.47 13.78
C ALA A 448 3.34 16.53 15.23
N ALA A 449 3.50 17.67 15.89
CA ALA A 449 2.96 17.88 17.24
C ALA A 449 1.43 17.77 17.26
N ALA A 450 0.74 18.39 16.30
CA ALA A 450 -0.72 18.32 16.18
C ALA A 450 -1.21 16.90 15.89
N ALA A 451 -0.51 16.14 15.03
CA ALA A 451 -0.85 14.75 14.74
C ALA A 451 -0.72 13.85 15.97
N GLN A 452 0.35 14.01 16.77
CA GLN A 452 0.52 13.28 18.02
C GLN A 452 -0.53 13.68 19.09
N GLU A 453 -0.89 14.96 19.16
CA GLU A 453 -1.94 15.44 20.06
C GLU A 453 -3.31 14.86 19.65
N LEU A 454 -3.60 14.82 18.35
CA LEU A 454 -4.80 14.20 17.80
C LEU A 454 -4.86 12.72 18.14
N ASN A 455 -3.77 11.99 17.96
CA ASN A 455 -3.72 10.57 18.31
C ASN A 455 -4.00 10.32 19.79
N ARG A 456 -3.37 11.09 20.70
CA ARG A 456 -3.65 11.00 22.14
C ARG A 456 -5.13 11.26 22.46
N TYR A 457 -5.71 12.28 21.83
CA TYR A 457 -7.11 12.60 22.00
C TYR A 457 -8.02 11.46 21.53
N ILE A 458 -7.80 10.90 20.33
CA ILE A 458 -8.60 9.80 19.77
C ILE A 458 -8.51 8.54 20.62
N VAL A 459 -7.32 8.22 21.14
CA VAL A 459 -7.13 7.09 22.05
C VAL A 459 -7.84 7.34 23.39
N ASP A 460 -7.77 8.56 23.96
CA ASP A 460 -8.48 8.89 25.21
C ASP A 460 -10.01 8.82 25.03
N GLN A 461 -10.52 9.28 23.89
CA GLN A 461 -11.93 9.15 23.52
C GLN A 461 -12.36 7.74 23.15
N ALA A 462 -11.38 6.81 23.01
CA ALA A 462 -11.61 5.41 22.64
C ALA A 462 -12.51 5.25 21.40
N TRP A 463 -12.26 6.00 20.33
CA TRP A 463 -13.05 5.90 19.10
C TRP A 463 -12.79 4.63 18.33
N PHE A 464 -11.72 3.94 18.67
CA PHE A 464 -11.33 2.64 18.14
C PHE A 464 -10.90 1.72 19.27
N ALA A 465 -10.98 0.42 19.05
CA ALA A 465 -10.37 -0.59 19.89
C ALA A 465 -9.56 -1.55 19.00
N PRO A 466 -8.38 -1.09 18.52
CA PRO A 466 -7.48 -1.95 17.77
C PRO A 466 -7.03 -3.12 18.62
N LEU A 467 -6.80 -4.28 18.01
CA LEU A 467 -6.21 -5.45 18.66
C LEU A 467 -4.69 -5.44 18.43
N TYR A 468 -4.31 -5.41 17.17
CA TYR A 468 -2.90 -5.45 16.75
C TYR A 468 -2.74 -4.93 15.33
N ARG A 469 -1.52 -4.52 15.00
CA ARG A 469 -1.06 -4.35 13.63
C ARG A 469 -0.51 -5.67 13.13
N VAL A 470 -0.93 -6.08 11.93
CA VAL A 470 -0.50 -7.33 11.32
C VAL A 470 0.71 -7.15 10.42
N VAL A 471 1.53 -8.19 10.36
CA VAL A 471 2.65 -8.28 9.42
C VAL A 471 2.19 -9.00 8.17
N LYS A 472 2.29 -8.35 7.00
CA LYS A 472 2.16 -9.05 5.72
C LYS A 472 3.30 -10.06 5.60
N GLN A 473 2.91 -11.27 5.25
CA GLN A 473 3.81 -12.42 5.13
C GLN A 473 4.53 -12.40 3.79
N ASN A 474 5.41 -11.39 3.57
CA ASN A 474 6.23 -11.32 2.36
C ASN A 474 7.50 -12.16 2.52
N PHE A 475 7.78 -12.99 1.52
CA PHE A 475 8.91 -13.92 1.52
C PHE A 475 9.70 -13.84 0.23
N VAL A 476 11.01 -14.05 0.34
CA VAL A 476 11.93 -14.20 -0.79
C VAL A 476 12.71 -15.50 -0.69
N ASP A 477 13.17 -15.99 -1.84
CA ASP A 477 14.07 -17.12 -1.94
C ASP A 477 15.50 -16.78 -1.42
N ASP A 478 16.43 -17.72 -1.56
CA ASP A 478 17.82 -17.56 -1.11
C ASP A 478 18.70 -16.73 -2.07
N LYS A 479 18.15 -16.35 -3.25
CA LYS A 479 18.85 -15.61 -4.32
C LYS A 479 18.41 -14.16 -4.43
N THR A 480 17.34 -13.78 -3.74
CA THR A 480 16.70 -12.46 -3.86
C THR A 480 16.76 -11.72 -2.53
N THR A 481 16.97 -10.42 -2.61
CA THR A 481 16.76 -9.49 -1.49
C THR A 481 15.69 -8.47 -1.88
N VAL A 482 14.96 -7.98 -0.88
CA VAL A 482 14.00 -6.89 -1.07
C VAL A 482 13.99 -6.00 0.16
N VAL A 483 13.91 -4.68 -0.07
CA VAL A 483 13.68 -3.71 0.99
C VAL A 483 12.17 -3.45 1.05
N PRO A 484 11.52 -3.63 2.22
CA PRO A 484 10.10 -3.32 2.35
C PRO A 484 9.82 -1.85 2.09
N GLN A 485 8.66 -1.56 1.52
CA GLN A 485 8.18 -0.21 1.29
C GLN A 485 7.25 0.18 2.44
N VAL A 486 7.55 1.28 3.16
CA VAL A 486 6.64 1.77 4.21
C VAL A 486 5.27 2.12 3.63
N GLU A 487 4.21 1.82 4.38
CA GLU A 487 2.82 2.10 4.00
C GLU A 487 2.42 1.52 2.64
N GLN A 488 3.05 0.41 2.21
CA GLN A 488 2.70 -0.31 0.99
C GLN A 488 2.54 -1.79 1.27
N SER A 489 1.49 -2.41 0.72
CA SER A 489 1.23 -3.84 0.90
C SER A 489 2.19 -4.74 0.11
N ALA A 490 2.82 -4.21 -0.93
CA ALA A 490 3.81 -4.90 -1.74
C ALA A 490 5.05 -4.01 -1.92
N PRO A 491 6.26 -4.58 -1.93
CA PRO A 491 7.46 -3.82 -2.27
C PRO A 491 7.40 -3.28 -3.69
N SER A 492 7.95 -2.09 -3.90
CA SER A 492 8.18 -1.55 -5.24
C SER A 492 9.14 -2.43 -6.04
N ILE A 493 8.99 -2.47 -7.37
CA ILE A 493 9.95 -3.16 -8.25
C ILE A 493 11.37 -2.61 -8.12
N TYR A 494 11.51 -1.36 -7.69
CA TYR A 494 12.81 -0.70 -7.47
C TYR A 494 13.56 -1.22 -6.24
N ASN A 495 12.89 -1.98 -5.37
CA ASN A 495 13.43 -2.42 -4.07
C ASN A 495 14.00 -3.84 -4.10
N TYR A 496 13.90 -4.55 -5.22
CA TYR A 496 14.43 -5.90 -5.39
C TYR A 496 15.85 -5.91 -5.93
N ALA A 497 16.68 -6.81 -5.42
CA ALA A 497 18.02 -7.05 -5.94
C ALA A 497 18.42 -8.53 -5.82
N PRO A 498 19.33 -9.02 -6.68
CA PRO A 498 19.98 -10.31 -6.45
C PRO A 498 20.75 -10.30 -5.13
N LYS A 499 20.70 -11.42 -4.42
CA LYS A 499 21.53 -11.61 -3.21
C LYS A 499 22.95 -12.00 -3.64
N ASN A 500 23.90 -11.17 -3.27
CA ASN A 500 25.33 -11.39 -3.55
C ASN A 500 25.92 -12.57 -2.76
#